data_26c742627ea0b881ebad833472a42085
#
_entry.id   26c742627ea0b881ebad833472a42085
#
_cell.length_a   1.000
_cell.length_b   1.000
_cell.length_c   1.000
_cell.angle_alpha   90.00
_cell.angle_beta   90.00
_cell.angle_gamma   90.00
#
_symmetry.space_group_name_H-M   'P 1'
#
loop_
_entity.id
_entity.type
_entity.pdbx_description
1 polymer ?
#
loop_
_entity_poly.entity_id
_entity_poly.type
_entity_poly.pdbx_seq_one_letter_code
_entity_poly.pdbx_strand_id
1 'polypeptide(L)'
;MPRLRRTVAAVAAALMMMGGALTATASAQAAAHGRADGSPVAGQVEGRTSVLLGPSVFGVTVQQDPLAYQVTRQADGKVRGHWRYRYFEAGQETTYSGPVTCLTVRGNRAWIGGPITVSSDPTQVGMGAWWQVADNGSGRHPVVPDQTTFAGIGTLAQTQAYCDNAPAPHFIFDVQLGGVRVSDAGRG
;
A
#
# COMPACT_ATOMS: atom_id res chain seq x y z
N MET A 1 -2.27 26.52 53.59
CA MET A 1 -1.86 26.93 52.21
C MET A 1 -0.42 27.42 52.26
N PRO A 2 0.57 26.67 51.84
CA PRO A 2 1.94 27.18 51.67
C PRO A 2 2.25 27.41 50.20
N ARG A 3 2.77 28.59 49.91
CA ARG A 3 3.24 29.04 48.60
C ARG A 3 4.62 28.45 48.30
N LEU A 4 4.75 27.63 47.26
CA LEU A 4 6.05 27.22 46.74
C LEU A 4 6.65 28.34 45.86
N ARG A 5 7.80 28.84 46.28
CA ARG A 5 8.64 29.79 45.51
C ARG A 5 9.41 28.99 44.45
N ARG A 6 9.24 29.38 43.20
CA ARG A 6 10.07 28.88 42.07
C ARG A 6 11.33 29.72 41.96
N THR A 7 12.47 29.10 42.15
CA THR A 7 13.80 29.68 41.88
C THR A 7 14.14 29.42 40.40
N VAL A 8 14.36 30.51 39.67
CA VAL A 8 14.84 30.48 38.28
C VAL A 8 16.37 30.59 38.35
N ALA A 9 17.06 29.55 37.88
CA ALA A 9 18.51 29.59 37.68
C ALA A 9 18.80 29.95 36.24
N ALA A 10 19.41 31.10 36.02
CA ALA A 10 19.96 31.54 34.74
C ALA A 10 21.34 30.89 34.55
N VAL A 11 21.54 30.20 33.46
CA VAL A 11 22.86 29.71 33.02
C VAL A 11 23.25 30.48 31.76
N ALA A 12 24.33 31.23 31.89
CA ALA A 12 24.90 32.01 30.83
C ALA A 12 25.59 31.13 29.79
N ALA A 13 25.33 31.42 28.50
CA ALA A 13 25.96 30.78 27.38
C ALA A 13 27.29 31.43 27.02
N ALA A 14 28.34 30.64 26.90
CA ALA A 14 29.62 31.05 26.28
C ALA A 14 29.58 30.72 24.78
N LEU A 15 29.68 31.77 23.96
CA LEU A 15 29.87 31.71 22.53
C LEU A 15 31.33 31.32 22.25
N MET A 16 31.59 30.18 21.60
CA MET A 16 32.82 29.95 20.86
C MET A 16 32.48 29.79 19.37
N MET A 17 32.82 30.83 18.62
CA MET A 17 32.92 30.76 17.16
C MET A 17 34.13 29.95 16.76
N MET A 18 33.95 28.79 16.16
CA MET A 18 34.94 28.15 15.31
C MET A 18 34.33 27.95 13.93
N GLY A 19 34.84 28.75 13.00
CA GLY A 19 34.54 28.60 11.58
C GLY A 19 35.12 27.30 11.06
N GLY A 20 34.22 26.40 10.66
CA GLY A 20 34.53 25.23 9.89
C GLY A 20 33.72 25.28 8.59
N ALA A 21 34.41 25.43 7.46
CA ALA A 21 33.84 25.32 6.14
C ALA A 21 33.34 23.87 5.94
N LEU A 22 32.06 23.68 6.12
CA LEU A 22 31.41 22.41 5.75
C LEU A 22 31.19 22.44 4.23
N THR A 23 32.12 21.84 3.48
CA THR A 23 31.83 21.39 2.13
C THR A 23 30.74 20.33 2.20
N ALA A 24 29.54 20.74 1.88
CA ALA A 24 28.42 19.83 1.69
C ALA A 24 28.71 18.98 0.43
N THR A 25 29.34 17.83 0.63
CA THR A 25 29.28 16.76 -0.35
C THR A 25 27.86 16.23 -0.33
N ALA A 26 27.06 16.69 -1.29
CA ALA A 26 25.79 16.07 -1.61
C ALA A 26 26.10 14.63 -2.06
N SER A 27 26.04 13.70 -1.11
CA SER A 27 25.95 12.29 -1.42
C SER A 27 24.60 12.08 -2.07
N ALA A 28 24.58 12.11 -3.40
CA ALA A 28 23.51 11.53 -4.18
C ALA A 28 23.47 10.03 -3.82
N GLN A 29 22.72 9.69 -2.80
CA GLN A 29 22.26 8.32 -2.63
C GLN A 29 21.33 8.04 -3.82
N ALA A 30 21.95 7.67 -4.93
CA ALA A 30 21.27 6.92 -5.95
C ALA A 30 20.68 5.71 -5.22
N ALA A 31 19.36 5.71 -5.02
CA ALA A 31 18.63 4.55 -4.61
C ALA A 31 19.09 3.46 -5.58
N ALA A 32 19.88 2.52 -5.09
CA ALA A 32 20.18 1.30 -5.80
C ALA A 32 18.84 0.56 -5.92
N HIS A 33 18.09 0.91 -6.96
CA HIS A 33 17.06 0.05 -7.48
C HIS A 33 17.82 -1.21 -7.88
N GLY A 34 17.68 -2.24 -7.04
CA GLY A 34 18.26 -3.53 -7.30
C GLY A 34 17.96 -3.85 -8.75
N ARG A 35 19.01 -4.06 -9.54
CA ARG A 35 18.87 -4.50 -10.92
C ARG A 35 18.04 -5.76 -10.87
N ALA A 36 16.76 -5.63 -11.21
CA ALA A 36 15.91 -6.78 -11.46
C ALA A 36 16.67 -7.64 -12.48
N ASP A 37 16.79 -8.92 -12.19
CA ASP A 37 17.23 -9.89 -13.15
C ASP A 37 16.57 -9.50 -14.48
N GLY A 38 17.30 -9.30 -15.53
CA GLY A 38 16.88 -8.63 -16.76
C GLY A 38 15.75 -9.33 -17.56
N SER A 39 14.86 -10.05 -16.88
CA SER A 39 13.66 -10.64 -17.45
C SER A 39 12.66 -9.55 -17.82
N PRO A 40 12.13 -9.55 -19.04
CA PRO A 40 11.14 -8.56 -19.47
C PRO A 40 9.93 -8.55 -18.51
N VAL A 41 9.42 -7.36 -18.21
CA VAL A 41 8.21 -7.18 -17.40
C VAL A 41 6.99 -7.48 -18.26
N ALA A 42 6.11 -8.39 -17.80
CA ALA A 42 4.85 -8.73 -18.45
C ALA A 42 3.65 -7.97 -17.86
N GLY A 43 3.81 -7.35 -16.69
CA GLY A 43 2.78 -6.54 -16.07
C GLY A 43 3.29 -5.87 -14.81
N GLN A 44 2.85 -4.67 -14.55
CA GLN A 44 3.15 -3.91 -13.34
C GLN A 44 1.90 -3.28 -12.79
N VAL A 45 1.76 -3.33 -11.47
CA VAL A 45 0.65 -2.69 -10.75
C VAL A 45 1.22 -2.01 -9.51
N GLU A 46 0.89 -0.76 -9.34
CA GLU A 46 1.22 -0.02 -8.13
C GLU A 46 0.02 0.81 -7.70
N GLY A 47 -0.12 1.04 -6.41
CA GLY A 47 -1.20 1.88 -5.91
C GLY A 47 -1.12 2.12 -4.42
N ARG A 48 -1.80 3.18 -4.04
CA ARG A 48 -2.15 3.51 -2.68
C ARG A 48 -3.59 3.99 -2.69
N THR A 49 -4.46 3.26 -2.03
CA THR A 49 -5.90 3.50 -2.09
C THR A 49 -6.47 3.64 -0.69
N SER A 50 -7.37 4.60 -0.51
CA SER A 50 -8.13 4.77 0.72
C SER A 50 -9.61 4.84 0.40
N VAL A 51 -10.42 4.14 1.19
CA VAL A 51 -11.89 4.05 1.07
C VAL A 51 -12.49 4.17 2.46
N LEU A 52 -13.49 5.02 2.61
CA LEU A 52 -14.27 5.17 3.83
C LEU A 52 -15.75 4.85 3.53
N LEU A 53 -16.31 3.92 4.25
CA LEU A 53 -17.72 3.58 4.19
C LEU A 53 -18.38 3.88 5.52
N GLY A 54 -19.46 4.64 5.47
CA GLY A 54 -20.25 4.97 6.64
C GLY A 54 -21.11 3.79 7.13
N PRO A 55 -21.75 3.95 8.31
CA PRO A 55 -22.53 2.89 8.94
C PRO A 55 -23.75 2.43 8.12
N SER A 56 -24.18 3.23 7.13
CA SER A 56 -25.30 2.88 6.25
C SER A 56 -25.04 1.64 5.37
N VAL A 57 -23.76 1.26 5.18
CA VAL A 57 -23.39 0.12 4.33
C VAL A 57 -23.26 -1.18 5.13
N PHE A 58 -22.60 -1.12 6.29
CA PHE A 58 -22.28 -2.30 7.10
C PHE A 58 -22.77 -2.21 8.56
N GLY A 59 -23.56 -1.19 8.91
CA GLY A 59 -23.99 -0.94 10.29
C GLY A 59 -22.89 -0.33 11.18
N VAL A 60 -21.64 -0.35 10.74
CA VAL A 60 -20.49 0.26 11.41
C VAL A 60 -19.66 1.03 10.39
N THR A 61 -18.86 1.99 10.86
CA THR A 61 -17.89 2.68 10.00
C THR A 61 -16.74 1.74 9.69
N VAL A 62 -16.46 1.56 8.39
CA VAL A 62 -15.37 0.74 7.87
C VAL A 62 -14.46 1.63 7.04
N GLN A 63 -13.16 1.55 7.27
CA GLN A 63 -12.17 2.32 6.55
C GLN A 63 -11.00 1.42 6.14
N GLN A 64 -10.61 1.53 4.88
CA GLN A 64 -9.34 1.06 4.34
C GLN A 64 -8.42 2.27 4.17
N ASP A 65 -7.27 2.35 4.90
CA ASP A 65 -6.37 3.51 4.80
C ASP A 65 -4.95 3.24 5.33
N PRO A 66 -3.97 3.05 4.47
CA PRO A 66 -4.09 2.72 3.05
C PRO A 66 -4.11 1.20 2.81
N LEU A 67 -4.57 0.80 1.63
CA LEU A 67 -4.08 -0.39 0.95
C LEU A 67 -3.00 0.06 -0.04
N ALA A 68 -1.75 -0.26 0.23
CA ALA A 68 -0.59 0.13 -0.59
C ALA A 68 0.12 -1.11 -1.12
N TYR A 69 0.47 -1.12 -2.39
CA TYR A 69 1.08 -2.26 -3.05
C TYR A 69 1.96 -1.83 -4.22
N GLN A 70 2.99 -2.63 -4.47
CA GLN A 70 3.81 -2.54 -5.67
C GLN A 70 4.12 -3.96 -6.15
N VAL A 71 3.77 -4.28 -7.37
CA VAL A 71 3.80 -5.63 -7.90
C VAL A 71 4.31 -5.62 -9.33
N THR A 72 5.16 -6.58 -9.66
CA THR A 72 5.65 -6.83 -11.01
C THR A 72 5.51 -8.30 -11.35
N ARG A 73 4.95 -8.61 -12.53
CA ARG A 73 4.99 -9.94 -13.12
C ARG A 73 6.01 -9.93 -14.25
N GLN A 74 6.96 -10.82 -14.17
CA GLN A 74 7.97 -11.03 -15.21
C GLN A 74 7.42 -11.89 -16.36
N ALA A 75 8.08 -11.87 -17.51
CA ALA A 75 7.66 -12.66 -18.68
C ALA A 75 7.71 -14.18 -18.43
N ASP A 76 8.55 -14.63 -17.50
CA ASP A 76 8.60 -16.03 -17.05
C ASP A 76 7.46 -16.42 -16.09
N GLY A 77 6.54 -15.50 -15.83
CA GLY A 77 5.38 -15.67 -14.94
C GLY A 77 5.65 -15.39 -13.47
N LYS A 78 6.90 -15.18 -13.06
CA LYS A 78 7.22 -14.88 -11.66
C LYS A 78 6.63 -13.56 -11.23
N VAL A 79 5.96 -13.56 -10.08
CA VAL A 79 5.40 -12.37 -9.45
C VAL A 79 6.29 -11.95 -8.29
N ARG A 80 6.61 -10.68 -8.26
CA ARG A 80 7.37 -10.05 -7.16
C ARG A 80 6.69 -8.77 -6.73
N GLY A 81 6.65 -8.55 -5.44
CA GLY A 81 6.05 -7.35 -4.90
C GLY A 81 5.81 -7.46 -3.41
N HIS A 82 5.29 -6.40 -2.88
CA HIS A 82 4.88 -6.34 -1.49
C HIS A 82 3.60 -5.51 -1.37
N TRP A 83 2.87 -5.75 -0.29
CA TRP A 83 1.67 -5.03 0.03
C TRP A 83 1.60 -4.73 1.53
N ARG A 84 0.84 -3.70 1.86
CA ARG A 84 0.52 -3.29 3.21
C ARG A 84 -0.91 -2.77 3.24
N TYR A 85 -1.66 -3.18 4.24
CA TYR A 85 -3.07 -2.86 4.42
C TYR A 85 -3.33 -2.43 5.85
N ARG A 86 -4.06 -1.35 6.01
CA ARG A 86 -4.54 -0.89 7.29
C ARG A 86 -6.06 -0.77 7.19
N TYR A 87 -6.72 -1.40 8.09
CA TYR A 87 -8.16 -1.55 8.12
C TYR A 87 -8.71 -1.13 9.47
N PHE A 88 -9.78 -0.36 9.45
CA PHE A 88 -10.49 0.08 10.64
C PHE A 88 -11.93 -0.40 10.54
N GLU A 89 -12.42 -0.97 11.63
CA GLU A 89 -13.82 -1.34 11.81
C GLU A 89 -14.27 -0.94 13.20
N ALA A 90 -15.33 -0.16 13.31
CA ALA A 90 -15.85 0.36 14.58
C ALA A 90 -14.74 0.99 15.47
N GLY A 91 -13.76 1.66 14.87
CA GLY A 91 -12.63 2.30 15.56
C GLY A 91 -11.50 1.35 15.97
N GLN A 92 -11.59 0.06 15.67
CA GLN A 92 -10.51 -0.90 15.87
C GLN A 92 -9.61 -0.93 14.63
N GLU A 93 -8.31 -0.78 14.84
CA GLU A 93 -7.32 -0.85 13.76
C GLU A 93 -6.73 -2.26 13.67
N THR A 94 -6.67 -2.79 12.45
CA THR A 94 -5.90 -4.01 12.14
C THR A 94 -4.96 -3.72 10.97
N THR A 95 -3.72 -4.18 11.09
CA THR A 95 -2.69 -4.01 10.07
C THR A 95 -2.24 -5.34 9.51
N TYR A 96 -1.98 -5.37 8.22
CA TYR A 96 -1.50 -6.54 7.50
C TYR A 96 -0.40 -6.16 6.54
N SER A 97 0.55 -7.05 6.32
CA SER A 97 1.51 -6.92 5.23
C SER A 97 2.12 -8.25 4.83
N GLY A 98 2.66 -8.29 3.61
CA GLY A 98 3.33 -9.47 3.10
C GLY A 98 3.85 -9.29 1.68
N PRO A 99 4.48 -10.33 1.13
CA PRO A 99 4.84 -10.37 -0.28
C PRO A 99 3.58 -10.58 -1.14
N VAL A 100 3.62 -10.07 -2.38
CA VAL A 100 2.65 -10.46 -3.41
C VAL A 100 3.16 -11.70 -4.12
N THR A 101 2.32 -12.71 -4.25
CA THR A 101 2.66 -14.00 -4.88
C THR A 101 1.81 -14.32 -6.08
N CYS A 102 0.69 -13.63 -6.29
CA CYS A 102 -0.10 -13.77 -7.51
C CYS A 102 -0.56 -12.42 -8.05
N LEU A 103 -0.58 -12.31 -9.39
CA LEU A 103 -1.03 -11.15 -10.14
C LEU A 103 -1.65 -11.59 -11.45
N THR A 104 -2.87 -11.14 -11.72
CA THR A 104 -3.50 -11.22 -13.04
C THR A 104 -3.90 -9.82 -13.48
N VAL A 105 -3.54 -9.45 -14.71
CA VAL A 105 -3.92 -8.17 -15.32
C VAL A 105 -4.81 -8.45 -16.52
N ARG A 106 -5.94 -7.76 -16.62
CA ARG A 106 -6.85 -7.78 -17.77
C ARG A 106 -7.32 -6.36 -18.07
N GLY A 107 -6.76 -5.76 -19.09
CA GLY A 107 -7.05 -4.38 -19.44
C GLY A 107 -6.55 -3.41 -18.35
N ASN A 108 -7.48 -2.61 -17.83
CA ASN A 108 -7.21 -1.66 -16.74
C ASN A 108 -7.45 -2.25 -15.34
N ARG A 109 -7.65 -3.55 -15.22
CA ARG A 109 -7.93 -4.23 -13.95
C ARG A 109 -6.82 -5.19 -13.57
N ALA A 110 -6.60 -5.31 -12.26
CA ALA A 110 -5.67 -6.27 -11.69
C ALA A 110 -6.27 -6.99 -10.49
N TRP A 111 -6.01 -8.29 -10.40
CA TRP A 111 -6.29 -9.18 -9.27
C TRP A 111 -4.96 -9.52 -8.63
N ILE A 112 -4.86 -9.22 -7.36
CA ILE A 112 -3.59 -9.22 -6.63
C ILE A 112 -3.80 -10.01 -5.35
N GLY A 113 -2.79 -10.80 -4.96
CA GLY A 113 -2.85 -11.52 -3.69
C GLY A 113 -1.50 -12.01 -3.21
N GLY A 114 -1.47 -12.40 -1.94
CA GLY A 114 -0.29 -12.94 -1.29
C GLY A 114 -0.52 -13.30 0.17
N PRO A 115 0.44 -13.96 0.82
CA PRO A 115 0.35 -14.31 2.22
C PRO A 115 0.42 -13.08 3.13
N ILE A 116 -0.26 -13.16 4.25
CA ILE A 116 -0.08 -12.27 5.39
C ILE A 116 1.12 -12.79 6.19
N THR A 117 2.22 -12.05 6.19
CA THR A 117 3.43 -12.43 6.95
C THR A 117 3.60 -11.62 8.22
N VAL A 118 2.96 -10.44 8.28
CA VAL A 118 2.91 -9.59 9.47
C VAL A 118 1.48 -9.10 9.66
N SER A 119 0.97 -9.19 10.87
CA SER A 119 -0.35 -8.67 11.26
C SER A 119 -0.35 -8.22 12.71
N SER A 120 -1.16 -7.21 13.04
CA SER A 120 -1.48 -6.86 14.43
C SER A 120 -2.41 -7.87 15.09
N ASP A 121 -3.12 -8.68 14.28
CA ASP A 121 -3.84 -9.87 14.73
C ASP A 121 -3.02 -11.12 14.39
N PRO A 122 -2.35 -11.76 15.36
CA PRO A 122 -1.50 -12.92 15.10
C PRO A 122 -2.23 -14.13 14.49
N THR A 123 -3.55 -14.23 14.67
CA THR A 123 -4.34 -15.33 14.11
C THR A 123 -4.43 -15.29 12.58
N GLN A 124 -4.15 -14.15 11.99
CA GLN A 124 -4.19 -13.93 10.55
C GLN A 124 -2.84 -14.24 9.86
N VAL A 125 -1.76 -14.38 10.63
CA VAL A 125 -0.43 -14.68 10.06
C VAL A 125 -0.43 -16.08 9.44
N GLY A 126 0.03 -16.17 8.18
CA GLY A 126 0.00 -17.39 7.38
C GLY A 126 -1.26 -17.55 6.53
N MET A 127 -2.30 -16.75 6.76
CA MET A 127 -3.44 -16.67 5.86
C MET A 127 -3.08 -15.95 4.56
N GLY A 128 -3.93 -16.04 3.56
CA GLY A 128 -3.84 -15.28 2.33
C GLY A 128 -4.73 -14.06 2.34
N ALA A 129 -4.31 -13.02 1.62
CA ALA A 129 -5.11 -11.84 1.33
C ALA A 129 -5.18 -11.61 -0.17
N TRP A 130 -6.30 -11.06 -0.67
CA TRP A 130 -6.49 -10.73 -2.08
C TRP A 130 -7.40 -9.52 -2.24
N TRP A 131 -7.20 -8.79 -3.33
CA TRP A 131 -8.02 -7.64 -3.71
C TRP A 131 -7.99 -7.43 -5.23
N GLN A 132 -8.92 -6.62 -5.71
CA GLN A 132 -8.97 -6.17 -7.09
C GLN A 132 -8.85 -4.66 -7.15
N VAL A 133 -8.24 -4.17 -8.22
CA VAL A 133 -8.17 -2.75 -8.53
C VAL A 133 -8.51 -2.49 -9.99
N ALA A 134 -8.96 -1.27 -10.26
CA ALA A 134 -9.15 -0.76 -11.62
C ALA A 134 -8.52 0.62 -11.73
N ASP A 135 -7.63 0.78 -12.70
CA ASP A 135 -7.05 2.05 -13.13
C ASP A 135 -7.96 2.66 -14.21
N ASN A 136 -8.70 3.66 -13.84
CA ASN A 136 -9.60 4.36 -14.76
C ASN A 136 -8.95 5.58 -15.41
N GLY A 137 -7.65 5.78 -15.17
CA GLY A 137 -6.81 6.77 -15.79
C GLY A 137 -6.86 8.14 -15.11
N SER A 138 -5.81 8.90 -15.32
CA SER A 138 -5.61 10.25 -14.76
C SER A 138 -5.91 11.36 -15.75
N GLY A 139 -6.95 11.23 -16.57
CA GLY A 139 -7.31 12.18 -17.63
C GLY A 139 -7.85 13.52 -17.11
N ARG A 140 -7.82 14.55 -17.96
CA ARG A 140 -8.24 15.94 -17.65
C ARG A 140 -9.76 16.18 -17.61
N HIS A 141 -10.61 15.17 -17.75
CA HIS A 141 -12.07 15.26 -17.74
C HIS A 141 -12.67 14.38 -16.66
N PRO A 142 -13.96 14.58 -16.27
CA PRO A 142 -14.54 13.94 -15.10
C PRO A 142 -14.30 12.46 -15.17
N VAL A 143 -13.32 12.07 -14.47
CA VAL A 143 -12.67 10.81 -14.53
C VAL A 143 -13.52 9.92 -13.67
N VAL A 144 -13.87 8.79 -14.22
CA VAL A 144 -14.32 7.69 -13.37
C VAL A 144 -13.19 7.44 -12.38
N PRO A 145 -13.41 7.56 -11.07
CA PRO A 145 -12.35 7.33 -10.10
C PRO A 145 -11.73 5.95 -10.27
N ASP A 146 -10.47 5.82 -9.92
CA ASP A 146 -9.89 4.49 -9.74
C ASP A 146 -10.72 3.72 -8.73
N GLN A 147 -10.73 2.41 -8.84
CA GLN A 147 -11.57 1.57 -8.01
C GLN A 147 -10.76 0.48 -7.31
N THR A 148 -11.22 0.06 -6.15
CA THR A 148 -10.63 -1.02 -5.36
C THR A 148 -11.70 -1.82 -4.63
N THR A 149 -11.41 -3.08 -4.32
CA THR A 149 -12.15 -3.83 -3.31
C THR A 149 -11.48 -3.67 -1.95
N PHE A 150 -12.18 -3.98 -0.86
CA PHE A 150 -11.50 -4.33 0.39
C PHE A 150 -10.70 -5.63 0.20
N ALA A 151 -9.67 -5.80 1.01
CA ALA A 151 -8.94 -7.06 1.00
C ALA A 151 -9.80 -8.19 1.58
N GLY A 152 -10.00 -9.25 0.80
CA GLY A 152 -10.51 -10.52 1.30
C GLY A 152 -9.40 -11.26 2.04
N ILE A 153 -9.76 -12.02 3.08
CA ILE A 153 -8.81 -12.82 3.86
C ILE A 153 -9.31 -14.26 3.91
N GLY A 154 -8.40 -15.22 3.73
CA GLY A 154 -8.72 -16.65 3.74
C GLY A 154 -7.49 -17.52 3.55
N THR A 155 -7.63 -18.67 2.94
CA THR A 155 -6.50 -19.58 2.71
C THR A 155 -5.61 -19.12 1.56
N LEU A 156 -4.36 -19.56 1.52
CA LEU A 156 -3.46 -19.32 0.39
C LEU A 156 -4.01 -19.89 -0.92
N ALA A 157 -4.69 -21.04 -0.86
CA ALA A 157 -5.33 -21.64 -2.02
C ALA A 157 -6.46 -20.77 -2.59
N GLN A 158 -7.27 -20.14 -1.72
CA GLN A 158 -8.30 -19.17 -2.14
C GLN A 158 -7.67 -17.92 -2.77
N THR A 159 -6.55 -17.43 -2.21
CA THR A 159 -5.80 -16.31 -2.77
C THR A 159 -5.31 -16.61 -4.18
N GLN A 160 -4.69 -17.78 -4.39
CA GLN A 160 -4.23 -18.19 -5.71
C GLN A 160 -5.41 -18.33 -6.69
N ALA A 161 -6.47 -19.03 -6.29
CA ALA A 161 -7.68 -19.21 -7.09
C ALA A 161 -8.33 -17.87 -7.47
N TYR A 162 -8.27 -16.87 -6.59
CA TYR A 162 -8.78 -15.53 -6.89
C TYR A 162 -8.00 -14.86 -8.04
N CYS A 163 -6.68 -14.93 -8.03
CA CYS A 163 -5.86 -14.43 -9.13
C CYS A 163 -6.11 -15.23 -10.43
N ASP A 164 -6.17 -16.55 -10.37
CA ASP A 164 -6.30 -17.42 -11.55
C ASP A 164 -7.64 -17.21 -12.24
N ASN A 165 -8.71 -17.16 -11.49
CA ASN A 165 -10.07 -17.00 -12.01
C ASN A 165 -10.39 -15.56 -12.40
N ALA A 166 -9.75 -14.59 -11.77
CA ALA A 166 -9.99 -13.17 -11.97
C ALA A 166 -11.49 -12.81 -11.96
N PRO A 167 -12.23 -13.11 -10.87
CA PRO A 167 -13.67 -13.00 -10.83
C PRO A 167 -14.13 -11.53 -10.90
N ALA A 168 -15.37 -11.31 -11.32
CA ALA A 168 -16.00 -10.03 -11.12
C ALA A 168 -16.12 -9.73 -9.60
N PRO A 169 -15.87 -8.49 -9.16
CA PRO A 169 -15.98 -8.16 -7.75
C PRO A 169 -17.43 -8.16 -7.30
N HIS A 170 -17.71 -8.66 -6.10
CA HIS A 170 -19.03 -8.49 -5.47
C HIS A 170 -19.26 -7.04 -5.03
N PHE A 171 -18.19 -6.40 -4.55
CA PHE A 171 -18.19 -4.99 -4.15
C PHE A 171 -16.93 -4.33 -4.67
N ILE A 172 -17.12 -3.20 -5.33
CA ILE A 172 -16.02 -2.34 -5.78
C ILE A 172 -16.33 -0.91 -5.37
N PHE A 173 -15.33 -0.19 -4.89
CA PHE A 173 -15.47 1.14 -4.31
C PHE A 173 -14.57 2.12 -5.02
N ASP A 174 -15.04 3.32 -5.18
CA ASP A 174 -14.23 4.42 -5.70
C ASP A 174 -13.12 4.77 -4.70
N VAL A 175 -11.91 4.94 -5.20
CA VAL A 175 -10.76 5.39 -4.42
C VAL A 175 -10.97 6.86 -4.08
N GLN A 176 -11.04 7.17 -2.79
CA GLN A 176 -11.29 8.52 -2.30
C GLN A 176 -9.99 9.32 -2.18
N LEU A 177 -8.90 8.65 -1.78
CA LEU A 177 -7.56 9.24 -1.70
C LEU A 177 -6.54 8.26 -2.28
N GLY A 178 -5.59 8.80 -3.05
CA GLY A 178 -4.55 8.03 -3.70
C GLY A 178 -4.88 7.74 -5.15
N GLY A 179 -4.44 6.60 -5.65
CA GLY A 179 -4.67 6.17 -7.04
C GLY A 179 -4.05 4.82 -7.31
N VAL A 180 -4.38 4.31 -8.49
CA VAL A 180 -3.94 3.02 -9.01
C VAL A 180 -3.23 3.26 -10.34
N ARG A 181 -2.20 2.47 -10.63
CA ARG A 181 -1.61 2.38 -11.96
C ARG A 181 -1.49 0.92 -12.34
N VAL A 182 -2.09 0.57 -13.46
CA VAL A 182 -2.03 -0.77 -14.06
C VAL A 182 -1.36 -0.67 -15.42
N SER A 183 -0.27 -1.39 -15.64
CA SER A 183 0.36 -1.52 -16.95
C SER A 183 0.47 -2.99 -17.34
N ASP A 184 0.07 -3.28 -18.56
CA ASP A 184 0.23 -4.59 -19.20
C ASP A 184 1.23 -4.42 -20.35
N ALA A 185 2.35 -5.12 -20.29
CA ALA A 185 3.41 -5.01 -21.29
C ALA A 185 3.00 -5.50 -22.71
N GLY A 186 1.81 -6.09 -22.82
CA GLY A 186 1.23 -6.48 -24.12
C GLY A 186 0.52 -5.34 -24.88
N ARG A 187 0.50 -4.12 -24.35
CA ARG A 187 -0.09 -2.93 -24.98
C ARG A 187 0.97 -1.84 -25.16
N GLY A 188 1.88 -2.09 -26.05
CA GLY A 188 2.80 -1.11 -26.61
C GLY A 188 2.52 -0.92 -28.11
#